data_594c6a747e5d9490c361a6408d32b945
#
_entry.id   594c6a747e5d9490c361a6408d32b945
#
_cell.length_a   1.000
_cell.length_b   1.000
_cell.length_c   1.000
_cell.angle_alpha   90.00
_cell.angle_beta   90.00
_cell.angle_gamma   90.00
#
_symmetry.space_group_name_H-M   'P 1'
#
loop_
_entity.id
_entity.type
_entity.pdbx_description
1 polymer ?
#
loop_
_entity_poly.entity_id
_entity_poly.type
_entity_poly.pdbx_seq_one_letter_code
_entity_poly.pdbx_strand_id
1 'polypeptide(L)'
;MPDTPPPIRSLTAKSNLDVLRREARRWQKAIVAGDADAIARLQRAMPGHAGAATLREAQQALAREHGFASWAALRQDLEDRARTAAERVRLFLEKASNRYGTSPATRKWGDYEADGPARGALAARLLARNPEIARHDIHTAVAAHDIEAVRGFLDRDASLVHHRSDFDGWTPLLRLAYTRLPADGMANALAIAGLLLDAGADPDAGWSDDNPAFTPLVGVIGAGEAGQSEHPQAQVFADLLIDRGADPMAAQALYNTSLGADSTVWLERLWTASAARGETLKWTGPAPKALGGERSASALAYLLGNAVPDHVAQARWLLEHGADASGVNFYSREPVIKHAILAGRDDVVELLQAHGAVRPALSDLERYVVAAVTGDVPGLRSLAAEHPDFLKGPSAMFAAIQHGRLDVAEALLDLGMSPDIADDKGFTALHLTTHVGAAEIARLLIARGAQIDPFEQRYGGTPLTHANFNGRREMAALLAPYSRNVRGLCFAGALERLRVLLEEEPDRANREDRPGEPALFCLPDDEDKAVALAELLLSFGADPTFRNPLGLTPAEAARRRGLDEAADVIEEAVA
;
A
#
# COMPACT_ATOMS: atom_id res chain seq x y z
N MET A 1 -0.37 29.30 -1.82
CA MET A 1 -1.52 28.91 -2.65
C MET A 1 -1.48 29.79 -3.88
N PRO A 2 -1.50 29.28 -5.12
CA PRO A 2 -1.68 30.14 -6.28
C PRO A 2 -3.09 30.73 -6.22
N ASP A 3 -3.19 32.05 -6.40
CA ASP A 3 -4.43 32.81 -6.43
C ASP A 3 -5.40 32.23 -7.46
N THR A 4 -6.43 31.53 -6.99
CA THR A 4 -7.55 31.13 -7.84
C THR A 4 -8.40 32.38 -8.07
N PRO A 5 -8.62 32.84 -9.31
CA PRO A 5 -9.44 34.00 -9.56
C PRO A 5 -10.86 33.77 -9.03
N PRO A 6 -11.56 34.83 -8.60
CA PRO A 6 -12.92 34.71 -8.10
C PRO A 6 -13.82 34.04 -9.15
N PRO A 7 -14.80 33.21 -8.73
CA PRO A 7 -15.64 32.47 -9.65
C PRO A 7 -16.46 33.42 -10.54
N ILE A 8 -16.38 33.21 -11.85
CA ILE A 8 -17.17 33.93 -12.85
C ILE A 8 -18.62 33.42 -12.84
N ARG A 9 -18.79 32.14 -12.44
CA ARG A 9 -20.09 31.44 -12.39
C ARG A 9 -20.24 30.70 -11.07
N SER A 10 -21.43 30.74 -10.47
CA SER A 10 -21.75 29.95 -9.28
C SER A 10 -22.45 28.64 -9.66
N LEU A 11 -22.12 27.56 -8.93
CA LEU A 11 -22.88 26.32 -9.02
C LEU A 11 -24.29 26.51 -8.45
N THR A 12 -25.30 26.03 -9.16
CA THR A 12 -26.70 26.06 -8.74
C THR A 12 -27.15 24.69 -8.25
N ALA A 13 -28.33 24.58 -7.65
CA ALA A 13 -28.91 23.30 -7.28
C ALA A 13 -29.16 22.34 -8.46
N LYS A 14 -29.18 22.85 -9.69
CA LYS A 14 -29.31 22.07 -10.93
C LYS A 14 -27.95 21.70 -11.56
N SER A 15 -26.86 22.22 -11.02
CA SER A 15 -25.52 21.87 -11.49
C SER A 15 -25.21 20.44 -11.04
N ASN A 16 -25.05 19.55 -11.99
CA ASN A 16 -24.57 18.20 -11.75
C ASN A 16 -23.46 17.87 -12.75
N LEU A 17 -22.70 16.82 -12.46
CA LEU A 17 -21.53 16.46 -13.22
C LEU A 17 -21.83 16.21 -14.71
N ASP A 18 -22.95 15.53 -15.02
CA ASP A 18 -23.32 15.21 -16.41
C ASP A 18 -23.69 16.45 -17.22
N VAL A 19 -24.28 17.45 -16.59
CA VAL A 19 -24.56 18.73 -17.25
C VAL A 19 -23.27 19.44 -17.59
N LEU A 20 -22.32 19.48 -16.65
CA LEU A 20 -21.03 20.16 -16.87
C LEU A 20 -20.14 19.40 -17.85
N ARG A 21 -20.15 18.06 -17.84
CA ARG A 21 -19.48 17.23 -18.86
C ARG A 21 -20.02 17.56 -20.26
N ARG A 22 -21.32 17.59 -20.43
CA ARG A 22 -21.95 17.98 -21.72
C ARG A 22 -21.63 19.42 -22.11
N GLU A 23 -21.53 20.33 -21.15
CA GLU A 23 -21.11 21.71 -21.41
C GLU A 23 -19.67 21.77 -21.90
N ALA A 24 -18.73 21.08 -21.23
CA ALA A 24 -17.32 21.02 -21.62
C ALA A 24 -17.15 20.45 -23.03
N ARG A 25 -17.84 19.35 -23.35
CA ARG A 25 -17.83 18.74 -24.70
C ARG A 25 -18.34 19.69 -25.79
N ARG A 26 -19.47 20.38 -25.53
CA ARG A 26 -19.99 21.37 -26.50
C ARG A 26 -19.04 22.52 -26.68
N TRP A 27 -18.42 22.98 -25.59
CA TRP A 27 -17.45 24.05 -25.64
C TRP A 27 -16.19 23.65 -26.43
N GLN A 28 -15.63 22.48 -26.16
CA GLN A 28 -14.49 21.91 -26.89
C GLN A 28 -14.80 21.79 -28.40
N LYS A 29 -15.97 21.25 -28.79
CA LYS A 29 -16.38 21.17 -30.19
C LYS A 29 -16.47 22.54 -30.85
N ALA A 30 -16.97 23.56 -30.17
CA ALA A 30 -17.02 24.92 -30.69
C ALA A 30 -15.62 25.52 -30.90
N ILE A 31 -14.68 25.29 -29.96
CA ILE A 31 -13.29 25.74 -30.08
C ILE A 31 -12.62 25.09 -31.30
N VAL A 32 -12.78 23.78 -31.46
CA VAL A 32 -12.22 23.03 -32.63
C VAL A 32 -12.82 23.52 -33.95
N ALA A 33 -14.08 23.91 -33.93
CA ALA A 33 -14.76 24.49 -35.11
C ALA A 33 -14.33 25.95 -35.41
N GLY A 34 -13.46 26.54 -34.58
CA GLY A 34 -12.98 27.91 -34.80
C GLY A 34 -13.92 29.03 -34.33
N ASP A 35 -14.90 28.71 -33.45
CA ASP A 35 -15.83 29.69 -32.90
C ASP A 35 -15.08 30.74 -32.06
N ALA A 36 -15.15 31.99 -32.49
CA ALA A 36 -14.39 33.10 -31.89
C ALA A 36 -14.80 33.38 -30.43
N ASP A 37 -16.09 33.22 -30.09
CA ASP A 37 -16.60 33.46 -28.72
C ASP A 37 -16.17 32.33 -27.80
N ALA A 38 -16.18 31.08 -28.29
CA ALA A 38 -15.71 29.92 -27.53
C ALA A 38 -14.19 30.01 -27.24
N ILE A 39 -13.39 30.43 -28.22
CA ILE A 39 -11.95 30.65 -28.05
C ILE A 39 -11.68 31.80 -27.08
N ALA A 40 -12.38 32.94 -27.21
CA ALA A 40 -12.23 34.06 -26.30
C ALA A 40 -12.64 33.69 -24.85
N ARG A 41 -13.65 32.84 -24.68
CA ARG A 41 -14.05 32.30 -23.39
C ARG A 41 -12.93 31.45 -22.78
N LEU A 42 -12.30 30.57 -23.56
CA LEU A 42 -11.18 29.73 -23.12
C LEU A 42 -9.99 30.60 -22.67
N GLN A 43 -9.62 31.60 -23.44
CA GLN A 43 -8.51 32.50 -23.13
C GLN A 43 -8.75 33.31 -21.85
N ARG A 44 -10.02 33.66 -21.54
CA ARG A 44 -10.37 34.28 -20.24
C ARG A 44 -10.19 33.34 -19.07
N ALA A 45 -10.61 32.07 -19.20
CA ALA A 45 -10.51 31.06 -18.15
C ALA A 45 -9.07 30.52 -18.00
N MET A 46 -8.30 30.52 -19.08
CA MET A 46 -6.92 30.01 -19.14
C MET A 46 -6.01 30.98 -19.91
N PRO A 47 -5.57 32.09 -19.28
CA PRO A 47 -4.68 33.05 -19.91
C PRO A 47 -3.37 32.40 -20.39
N GLY A 48 -3.00 32.67 -21.65
CA GLY A 48 -1.79 32.13 -22.27
C GLY A 48 -1.97 30.78 -22.98
N HIS A 49 -3.17 30.21 -23.00
CA HIS A 49 -3.46 29.02 -23.81
C HIS A 49 -3.44 29.39 -25.31
N ALA A 50 -2.63 28.68 -26.11
CA ALA A 50 -2.48 28.87 -27.54
C ALA A 50 -2.73 27.54 -28.27
N GLY A 51 -3.84 27.42 -29.00
CA GLY A 51 -4.10 26.27 -29.84
C GLY A 51 -5.52 25.70 -29.74
N ALA A 52 -5.75 24.57 -30.40
CA ALA A 52 -6.99 23.81 -30.29
C ALA A 52 -7.09 23.18 -28.88
N ALA A 53 -8.23 23.36 -28.24
CA ALA A 53 -8.42 22.81 -26.90
C ALA A 53 -8.81 21.33 -26.96
N THR A 54 -8.14 20.54 -26.14
CA THR A 54 -8.60 19.20 -25.77
C THR A 54 -9.84 19.27 -24.88
N LEU A 55 -10.57 18.17 -24.75
CA LEU A 55 -11.70 18.09 -23.80
C LEU A 55 -11.24 18.44 -22.38
N ARG A 56 -10.09 17.95 -21.96
CA ARG A 56 -9.48 18.23 -20.65
C ARG A 56 -9.27 19.71 -20.41
N GLU A 57 -8.75 20.44 -21.40
CA GLU A 57 -8.54 21.88 -21.27
C GLU A 57 -9.86 22.62 -21.16
N ALA A 58 -10.89 22.20 -21.90
CA ALA A 58 -12.24 22.73 -21.76
C ALA A 58 -12.84 22.43 -20.38
N GLN A 59 -12.65 21.25 -19.83
CA GLN A 59 -13.06 20.87 -18.47
C GLN A 59 -12.30 21.68 -17.42
N GLN A 60 -10.98 21.81 -17.55
CA GLN A 60 -10.15 22.62 -16.66
C GLN A 60 -10.57 24.10 -16.69
N ALA A 61 -10.83 24.64 -17.86
CA ALA A 61 -11.32 26.01 -18.02
C ALA A 61 -12.70 26.20 -17.37
N LEU A 62 -13.60 25.23 -17.56
CA LEU A 62 -14.92 25.25 -16.94
C LEU A 62 -14.83 25.18 -15.40
N ALA A 63 -13.95 24.35 -14.87
CA ALA A 63 -13.71 24.28 -13.43
C ALA A 63 -13.24 25.64 -12.87
N ARG A 64 -12.31 26.31 -13.55
CA ARG A 64 -11.84 27.65 -13.17
C ARG A 64 -12.93 28.71 -13.22
N GLU A 65 -13.83 28.67 -14.20
CA GLU A 65 -14.99 29.54 -14.25
C GLU A 65 -15.90 29.39 -13.03
N HIS A 66 -15.97 28.19 -12.47
CA HIS A 66 -16.70 27.91 -11.23
C HIS A 66 -15.87 28.11 -9.95
N GLY A 67 -14.62 28.62 -10.05
CA GLY A 67 -13.76 28.94 -8.91
C GLY A 67 -12.99 27.75 -8.33
N PHE A 68 -12.88 26.67 -9.09
CA PHE A 68 -12.11 25.49 -8.69
C PHE A 68 -10.75 25.45 -9.36
N ALA A 69 -9.75 24.95 -8.62
CA ALA A 69 -8.38 24.83 -9.13
C ALA A 69 -8.24 23.78 -10.25
N SER A 70 -9.11 22.76 -10.26
CA SER A 70 -9.09 21.67 -11.25
C SER A 70 -10.49 21.09 -11.49
N TRP A 71 -10.65 20.37 -12.61
CA TRP A 71 -11.86 19.60 -12.90
C TRP A 71 -12.14 18.54 -11.82
N ALA A 72 -11.11 17.86 -11.35
CA ALA A 72 -11.23 16.90 -10.26
C ALA A 72 -11.78 17.54 -8.96
N ALA A 73 -11.35 18.77 -8.64
CA ALA A 73 -11.87 19.50 -7.47
C ALA A 73 -13.35 19.89 -7.63
N LEU A 74 -13.74 20.35 -8.83
CA LEU A 74 -15.14 20.65 -9.16
C LEU A 74 -16.02 19.40 -9.08
N ARG A 75 -15.57 18.29 -9.67
CA ARG A 75 -16.27 17.02 -9.63
C ARG A 75 -16.49 16.56 -8.19
N GLN A 76 -15.44 16.54 -7.40
CA GLN A 76 -15.52 16.10 -6.00
C GLN A 76 -16.51 16.96 -5.20
N ASP A 77 -16.56 18.27 -5.44
CA ASP A 77 -17.53 19.15 -4.81
C ASP A 77 -18.99 18.79 -5.19
N LEU A 78 -19.24 18.49 -6.45
CA LEU A 78 -20.56 18.09 -6.94
C LEU A 78 -20.98 16.72 -6.39
N GLU A 79 -20.08 15.75 -6.34
CA GLU A 79 -20.32 14.44 -5.76
C GLU A 79 -20.63 14.55 -4.26
N ASP A 80 -19.87 15.36 -3.52
CA ASP A 80 -20.12 15.60 -2.09
C ASP A 80 -21.49 16.25 -1.84
N ARG A 81 -21.91 17.17 -2.72
CA ARG A 81 -23.26 17.80 -2.67
C ARG A 81 -24.39 16.81 -2.98
N ALA A 82 -24.12 15.84 -3.85
CA ALA A 82 -25.12 14.84 -4.24
C ALA A 82 -25.36 13.79 -3.14
N ARG A 83 -24.40 13.58 -2.24
CA ARG A 83 -24.53 12.61 -1.14
C ARG A 83 -25.57 13.05 -0.10
N THR A 84 -26.33 12.10 0.38
CA THR A 84 -27.20 12.28 1.55
C THR A 84 -26.37 12.50 2.84
N ALA A 85 -26.99 13.00 3.89
CA ALA A 85 -26.32 13.15 5.18
C ALA A 85 -25.80 11.80 5.72
N ALA A 86 -26.57 10.73 5.59
CA ALA A 86 -26.16 9.38 6.00
C ALA A 86 -24.96 8.85 5.20
N GLU A 87 -24.94 9.07 3.88
CA GLU A 87 -23.78 8.69 3.04
C GLU A 87 -22.53 9.48 3.38
N ARG A 88 -22.63 10.77 3.71
CA ARG A 88 -21.51 11.58 4.16
C ARG A 88 -20.95 11.11 5.49
N VAL A 89 -21.81 10.80 6.46
CA VAL A 89 -21.43 10.22 7.76
C VAL A 89 -20.69 8.90 7.58
N ARG A 90 -21.26 8.00 6.77
CA ARG A 90 -20.66 6.70 6.50
C ARG A 90 -19.29 6.85 5.84
N LEU A 91 -19.18 7.70 4.81
CA LEU A 91 -17.91 7.94 4.11
C LEU A 91 -16.86 8.56 5.05
N PHE A 92 -17.27 9.50 5.91
CA PHE A 92 -16.39 10.09 6.92
C PHE A 92 -15.82 9.01 7.85
N LEU A 93 -16.66 8.18 8.48
CA LEU A 93 -16.21 7.11 9.38
C LEU A 93 -15.31 6.10 8.67
N GLU A 94 -15.64 5.76 7.41
CA GLU A 94 -14.82 4.86 6.60
C GLU A 94 -13.43 5.43 6.33
N LYS A 95 -13.34 6.71 5.94
CA LYS A 95 -12.08 7.34 5.52
C LYS A 95 -11.24 7.85 6.68
N ALA A 96 -11.86 8.15 7.83
CA ALA A 96 -11.16 8.64 9.01
C ALA A 96 -10.30 7.57 9.71
N SER A 97 -10.54 6.28 9.49
CA SER A 97 -9.94 5.20 10.28
C SER A 97 -9.10 4.24 9.45
N ASN A 98 -7.98 3.76 10.01
CA ASN A 98 -7.26 2.60 9.49
C ASN A 98 -8.13 1.35 9.62
N ARG A 99 -8.16 0.50 8.61
CA ARG A 99 -9.05 -0.67 8.56
C ARG A 99 -8.31 -2.00 8.35
N TYR A 100 -7.00 -2.00 8.24
CA TYR A 100 -6.17 -3.19 8.01
C TYR A 100 -6.65 -4.05 6.83
N GLY A 101 -7.19 -3.41 5.80
CA GLY A 101 -7.75 -4.11 4.64
C GLY A 101 -8.96 -4.99 4.94
N THR A 102 -9.54 -4.89 6.13
CA THR A 102 -10.63 -5.75 6.59
C THR A 102 -11.96 -5.00 6.67
N SER A 103 -12.67 -4.92 5.57
CA SER A 103 -14.11 -5.00 5.61
C SER A 103 -14.50 -6.37 5.06
N PRO A 104 -14.97 -7.32 5.88
CA PRO A 104 -15.45 -8.61 5.40
C PRO A 104 -16.56 -8.48 4.36
N ALA A 105 -17.33 -7.39 4.43
CA ALA A 105 -18.46 -7.14 3.55
C ALA A 105 -18.10 -6.58 2.16
N THR A 106 -16.86 -6.16 1.93
CA THR A 106 -16.47 -5.43 0.71
C THR A 106 -15.22 -5.96 0.01
N ARG A 107 -14.68 -7.11 0.38
CA ARG A 107 -13.60 -7.76 -0.37
C ARG A 107 -14.10 -8.29 -1.72
N LYS A 108 -14.52 -7.38 -2.59
CA LYS A 108 -14.51 -7.65 -4.03
C LYS A 108 -13.13 -7.30 -4.56
N TRP A 109 -12.55 -8.20 -5.31
CA TRP A 109 -11.31 -8.00 -6.04
C TRP A 109 -11.38 -6.64 -6.77
N GLY A 110 -10.42 -5.73 -6.50
CA GLY A 110 -10.39 -4.38 -7.06
C GLY A 110 -10.84 -3.23 -6.15
N ASP A 111 -11.50 -3.49 -5.02
CA ASP A 111 -11.95 -2.44 -4.08
C ASP A 111 -10.97 -2.20 -2.91
N TYR A 112 -9.71 -2.63 -3.04
CA TYR A 112 -8.69 -2.41 -2.01
C TYR A 112 -8.13 -1.00 -2.10
N GLU A 113 -8.65 -0.11 -1.27
CA GLU A 113 -8.00 1.16 -0.97
C GLU A 113 -7.08 0.96 0.24
N ALA A 114 -5.77 1.09 0.02
CA ALA A 114 -4.79 0.97 1.09
C ALA A 114 -5.02 2.03 2.18
N ASP A 115 -4.83 1.66 3.43
CA ASP A 115 -4.77 2.64 4.52
C ASP A 115 -3.62 3.64 4.25
N GLY A 116 -3.91 4.94 4.38
CA GLY A 116 -2.90 5.95 4.11
C GLY A 116 -3.38 7.38 4.31
N PRO A 117 -2.45 8.36 4.24
CA PRO A 117 -2.74 9.77 4.54
C PRO A 117 -3.85 10.40 3.67
N ALA A 118 -4.00 9.93 2.44
CA ALA A 118 -5.01 10.44 1.51
C ALA A 118 -6.45 10.22 2.02
N ARG A 119 -6.70 9.10 2.69
CA ARG A 119 -8.01 8.79 3.31
C ARG A 119 -8.35 9.78 4.42
N GLY A 120 -7.43 9.96 5.37
CA GLY A 120 -7.60 10.93 6.47
C GLY A 120 -7.77 12.37 5.96
N ALA A 121 -7.05 12.75 4.91
CA ALA A 121 -7.21 14.05 4.28
C ALA A 121 -8.60 14.22 3.62
N LEU A 122 -9.15 13.16 3.03
CA LEU A 122 -10.53 13.18 2.51
C LEU A 122 -11.55 13.32 3.65
N ALA A 123 -11.40 12.55 4.72
CA ALA A 123 -12.26 12.65 5.91
C ALA A 123 -12.24 14.06 6.51
N ALA A 124 -11.05 14.66 6.65
CA ALA A 124 -10.89 16.02 7.16
C ALA A 124 -11.58 17.07 6.25
N ARG A 125 -11.49 16.92 4.93
CA ARG A 125 -12.20 17.80 3.99
C ARG A 125 -13.71 17.65 4.08
N LEU A 126 -14.23 16.41 4.22
CA LEU A 126 -15.66 16.15 4.42
C LEU A 126 -16.15 16.82 5.70
N LEU A 127 -15.42 16.67 6.79
CA LEU A 127 -15.74 17.28 8.09
C LEU A 127 -15.71 18.81 8.02
N ALA A 128 -14.69 19.41 7.38
CA ALA A 128 -14.59 20.87 7.23
C ALA A 128 -15.75 21.46 6.43
N ARG A 129 -16.29 20.73 5.45
CA ARG A 129 -17.45 21.17 4.65
C ARG A 129 -18.80 20.90 5.31
N ASN A 130 -18.86 19.90 6.19
CA ASN A 130 -20.09 19.43 6.84
C ASN A 130 -19.81 19.23 8.34
N PRO A 131 -19.61 20.31 9.12
CA PRO A 131 -19.22 20.22 10.53
C PRO A 131 -20.29 19.54 11.41
N GLU A 132 -21.54 19.47 10.92
CA GLU A 132 -22.63 18.73 11.57
C GLU A 132 -22.33 17.22 11.69
N ILE A 133 -21.45 16.65 10.86
CA ILE A 133 -21.04 15.24 10.94
C ILE A 133 -20.48 14.92 12.32
N ALA A 134 -19.66 15.80 12.90
CA ALA A 134 -19.08 15.61 14.23
C ALA A 134 -20.12 15.43 15.36
N ARG A 135 -21.37 15.83 15.12
CA ARG A 135 -22.45 15.81 16.11
C ARG A 135 -23.56 14.84 15.78
N HIS A 136 -23.35 13.96 14.80
CA HIS A 136 -24.37 12.99 14.39
C HIS A 136 -24.57 11.91 15.45
N ASP A 137 -23.49 11.30 15.93
CA ASP A 137 -23.45 10.29 16.99
C ASP A 137 -22.10 10.31 17.73
N ILE A 138 -21.95 9.45 18.76
CA ILE A 138 -20.72 9.39 19.55
C ILE A 138 -19.52 8.94 18.69
N HIS A 139 -19.72 8.07 17.69
CA HIS A 139 -18.63 7.58 16.85
C HIS A 139 -18.09 8.66 15.92
N THR A 140 -18.98 9.48 15.36
CA THR A 140 -18.59 10.63 14.53
C THR A 140 -17.92 11.72 15.36
N ALA A 141 -18.42 11.97 16.60
CA ALA A 141 -17.81 12.92 17.52
C ALA A 141 -16.37 12.50 17.90
N VAL A 142 -16.19 11.23 18.22
CA VAL A 142 -14.88 10.65 18.53
C VAL A 142 -13.93 10.70 17.32
N ALA A 143 -14.38 10.27 16.16
CA ALA A 143 -13.58 10.29 14.93
C ALA A 143 -13.24 11.72 14.47
N ALA A 144 -14.10 12.71 14.77
CA ALA A 144 -13.85 14.13 14.49
C ALA A 144 -12.99 14.82 15.56
N HIS A 145 -12.65 14.12 16.66
CA HIS A 145 -11.97 14.66 17.84
C HIS A 145 -12.69 15.88 18.45
N ASP A 146 -14.02 15.93 18.36
CA ASP A 146 -14.88 16.95 19.00
C ASP A 146 -15.17 16.56 20.46
N ILE A 147 -14.28 16.97 21.36
CA ILE A 147 -14.38 16.64 22.79
C ILE A 147 -15.67 17.12 23.43
N GLU A 148 -16.20 18.27 23.02
CA GLU A 148 -17.42 18.83 23.56
C GLU A 148 -18.64 18.03 23.11
N ALA A 149 -18.65 17.58 21.85
CA ALA A 149 -19.68 16.69 21.36
C ALA A 149 -19.65 15.33 22.10
N VAL A 150 -18.43 14.75 22.30
CA VAL A 150 -18.27 13.50 23.06
C VAL A 150 -18.82 13.64 24.48
N ARG A 151 -18.46 14.71 25.21
CA ARG A 151 -19.03 15.03 26.54
C ARG A 151 -20.54 15.08 26.49
N GLY A 152 -21.08 15.88 25.58
CA GLY A 152 -22.53 16.06 25.47
C GLY A 152 -23.28 14.76 25.16
N PHE A 153 -22.66 13.79 24.49
CA PHE A 153 -23.25 12.46 24.28
C PHE A 153 -23.21 11.65 25.58
N LEU A 154 -22.07 11.59 26.28
CA LEU A 154 -21.92 10.83 27.53
C LEU A 154 -22.74 11.41 28.68
N ASP A 155 -22.89 12.73 28.77
CA ASP A 155 -23.74 13.40 29.77
C ASP A 155 -25.24 13.07 29.59
N ARG A 156 -25.68 12.83 28.37
CA ARG A 156 -27.05 12.42 28.05
C ARG A 156 -27.30 10.95 28.30
N ASP A 157 -26.33 10.12 27.95
CA ASP A 157 -26.39 8.67 28.08
C ASP A 157 -24.98 8.09 28.23
N ALA A 158 -24.58 7.81 29.46
CA ALA A 158 -23.27 7.24 29.78
C ALA A 158 -23.06 5.84 29.16
N SER A 159 -24.15 5.10 28.83
CA SER A 159 -24.02 3.77 28.21
C SER A 159 -23.46 3.82 26.80
N LEU A 160 -23.46 4.99 26.14
CA LEU A 160 -22.89 5.19 24.81
C LEU A 160 -21.38 4.91 24.77
N VAL A 161 -20.70 4.91 25.90
CA VAL A 161 -19.28 4.53 25.99
C VAL A 161 -19.03 3.08 25.51
N HIS A 162 -20.02 2.20 25.63
CA HIS A 162 -19.97 0.80 25.18
C HIS A 162 -20.70 0.57 23.86
N HIS A 163 -21.33 1.62 23.29
CA HIS A 163 -22.14 1.48 22.08
C HIS A 163 -21.27 0.99 20.93
N ARG A 164 -21.72 -0.08 20.26
CA ARG A 164 -21.08 -0.57 19.03
C ARG A 164 -21.77 0.09 17.82
N SER A 165 -20.95 0.68 16.96
CA SER A 165 -21.41 1.33 15.73
C SER A 165 -22.15 0.34 14.81
N ASP A 166 -23.33 0.72 14.30
CA ASP A 166 -24.08 -0.05 13.30
C ASP A 166 -23.30 -0.23 11.98
N PHE A 167 -22.32 0.64 11.74
CA PHE A 167 -21.52 0.61 10.51
C PHE A 167 -20.48 -0.52 10.49
N ASP A 168 -19.80 -0.77 11.59
CA ASP A 168 -18.66 -1.71 11.65
C ASP A 168 -18.48 -2.42 13.01
N GLY A 169 -19.39 -2.21 13.96
CA GLY A 169 -19.38 -2.85 15.26
C GLY A 169 -18.32 -2.31 16.24
N TRP A 170 -17.64 -1.20 15.92
CA TRP A 170 -16.59 -0.66 16.76
C TRP A 170 -17.13 0.12 17.94
N THR A 171 -16.42 0.04 19.09
CA THR A 171 -16.69 0.90 20.24
C THR A 171 -16.08 2.30 20.01
N PRO A 172 -16.52 3.35 20.77
CA PRO A 172 -15.94 4.69 20.66
C PRO A 172 -14.44 4.73 20.91
N LEU A 173 -13.93 4.02 21.92
CA LEU A 173 -12.49 3.98 22.21
C LEU A 173 -11.69 3.28 21.10
N LEU A 174 -12.23 2.20 20.55
CA LEU A 174 -11.64 1.53 19.41
C LEU A 174 -11.59 2.46 18.18
N ARG A 175 -12.70 3.16 17.89
CA ARG A 175 -12.76 4.17 16.83
C ARG A 175 -11.66 5.20 16.97
N LEU A 176 -11.48 5.75 18.18
CA LEU A 176 -10.45 6.76 18.46
C LEU A 176 -9.04 6.25 18.14
N ALA A 177 -8.72 5.05 18.62
CA ALA A 177 -7.40 4.43 18.46
C ALA A 177 -7.00 4.18 16.99
N TYR A 178 -7.99 3.91 16.16
CA TYR A 178 -7.77 3.66 14.71
C TYR A 178 -7.94 4.90 13.83
N THR A 179 -8.39 6.04 14.37
CA THR A 179 -8.57 7.27 13.59
C THR A 179 -7.23 7.84 13.13
N ARG A 180 -7.16 8.29 11.87
CA ARG A 180 -5.99 8.90 11.21
C ARG A 180 -6.43 10.12 10.41
N LEU A 181 -6.75 11.21 11.09
CA LEU A 181 -6.88 12.52 10.49
C LEU A 181 -5.50 13.20 10.38
N PRO A 182 -5.34 14.30 9.61
CA PRO A 182 -4.17 15.17 9.72
C PRO A 182 -3.91 15.58 11.17
N ALA A 183 -2.63 15.75 11.53
CA ALA A 183 -2.20 15.88 12.93
C ALA A 183 -2.88 17.02 13.72
N ASP A 184 -3.19 18.13 13.08
CA ASP A 184 -3.94 19.26 13.66
C ASP A 184 -5.39 18.88 14.00
N GLY A 185 -6.00 17.95 13.27
CA GLY A 185 -7.34 17.41 13.56
C GLY A 185 -7.37 16.39 14.70
N MET A 186 -6.23 16.00 15.28
CA MET A 186 -6.12 14.95 16.30
C MET A 186 -5.66 15.49 17.68
N ALA A 187 -5.65 16.79 17.89
CA ALA A 187 -5.13 17.42 19.11
C ALA A 187 -5.82 16.93 20.41
N ASN A 188 -7.10 16.57 20.35
CA ASN A 188 -7.90 16.16 21.51
C ASN A 188 -7.90 14.64 21.76
N ALA A 189 -7.16 13.83 21.01
CA ALA A 189 -7.25 12.38 21.07
C ALA A 189 -7.06 11.83 22.50
N LEU A 190 -6.00 12.26 23.20
CA LEU A 190 -5.71 11.79 24.57
C LEU A 190 -6.76 12.25 25.58
N ALA A 191 -7.28 13.46 25.45
CA ALA A 191 -8.33 13.96 26.33
C ALA A 191 -9.64 13.19 26.15
N ILE A 192 -9.99 12.85 24.90
CA ILE A 192 -11.16 12.02 24.58
C ILE A 192 -10.95 10.60 25.08
N ALA A 193 -9.74 10.02 24.90
CA ALA A 193 -9.41 8.70 25.44
C ALA A 193 -9.59 8.66 26.97
N GLY A 194 -9.09 9.68 27.67
CA GLY A 194 -9.29 9.84 29.12
C GLY A 194 -10.78 9.86 29.50
N LEU A 195 -11.59 10.68 28.81
CA LEU A 195 -13.03 10.75 29.04
C LEU A 195 -13.73 9.39 28.86
N LEU A 196 -13.43 8.69 27.78
CA LEU A 196 -14.02 7.39 27.49
C LEU A 196 -13.63 6.34 28.53
N LEU A 197 -12.34 6.30 28.92
CA LEU A 197 -11.83 5.37 29.93
C LEU A 197 -12.37 5.69 31.32
N ASP A 198 -12.52 6.97 31.68
CA ASP A 198 -13.15 7.40 32.95
C ASP A 198 -14.65 7.05 32.99
N ALA A 199 -15.32 7.04 31.84
CA ALA A 199 -16.69 6.59 31.69
C ALA A 199 -16.85 5.06 31.65
N GLY A 200 -15.74 4.30 31.73
CA GLY A 200 -15.75 2.84 31.81
C GLY A 200 -15.58 2.12 30.47
N ALA A 201 -15.03 2.79 29.43
CA ALA A 201 -14.66 2.09 28.21
C ALA A 201 -13.70 0.93 28.49
N ASP A 202 -13.96 -0.22 27.89
CA ASP A 202 -13.07 -1.37 27.96
C ASP A 202 -11.82 -1.12 27.07
N PRO A 203 -10.60 -1.03 27.64
CA PRO A 203 -9.37 -0.77 26.91
C PRO A 203 -8.95 -1.93 26.00
N ASP A 204 -9.51 -3.13 26.17
CA ASP A 204 -9.24 -4.33 25.37
C ASP A 204 -10.41 -4.70 24.46
N ALA A 205 -11.45 -3.88 24.35
CA ALA A 205 -12.55 -4.13 23.43
C ALA A 205 -12.07 -4.22 21.98
N GLY A 206 -12.12 -5.41 21.38
CA GLY A 206 -11.73 -5.64 20.00
C GLY A 206 -12.79 -5.21 18.97
N TRP A 207 -12.50 -5.40 17.69
CA TRP A 207 -13.37 -5.01 16.57
C TRP A 207 -14.78 -5.59 16.67
N SER A 208 -14.88 -6.84 17.11
CA SER A 208 -16.13 -7.53 17.39
C SER A 208 -15.86 -8.68 18.37
N ASP A 209 -16.92 -9.28 18.88
CA ASP A 209 -16.81 -10.46 19.75
C ASP A 209 -16.19 -11.66 19.02
N ASP A 210 -16.40 -11.76 17.69
CA ASP A 210 -15.79 -12.78 16.82
C ASP A 210 -14.33 -12.50 16.48
N ASN A 211 -13.86 -11.25 16.61
CA ASN A 211 -12.49 -10.83 16.33
C ASN A 211 -11.97 -9.86 17.39
N PRO A 212 -11.71 -10.35 18.61
CA PRO A 212 -11.27 -9.53 19.73
C PRO A 212 -9.80 -9.12 19.66
N ALA A 213 -9.01 -9.67 18.73
CA ALA A 213 -7.56 -9.48 18.68
C ALA A 213 -7.14 -8.05 18.31
N PHE A 214 -7.96 -7.32 17.58
CA PHE A 214 -7.68 -5.95 17.14
C PHE A 214 -8.21 -4.93 18.16
N THR A 215 -7.48 -4.79 19.26
CA THR A 215 -7.80 -3.89 20.37
C THR A 215 -7.41 -2.44 20.12
N PRO A 216 -7.80 -1.47 20.98
CA PRO A 216 -7.28 -0.09 20.91
C PRO A 216 -5.76 -0.01 20.91
N LEU A 217 -5.06 -0.83 21.70
CA LEU A 217 -3.59 -0.86 21.75
C LEU A 217 -2.99 -1.21 20.36
N VAL A 218 -3.56 -2.18 19.66
CA VAL A 218 -3.16 -2.54 18.27
C VAL A 218 -3.35 -1.35 17.33
N GLY A 219 -4.49 -0.67 17.44
CA GLY A 219 -4.77 0.51 16.61
C GLY A 219 -3.78 1.65 16.83
N VAL A 220 -3.37 1.86 18.08
CA VAL A 220 -2.40 2.89 18.45
C VAL A 220 -1.00 2.56 17.93
N ILE A 221 -0.54 1.33 18.08
CA ILE A 221 0.77 0.86 17.60
C ILE A 221 0.85 0.89 16.07
N GLY A 222 -0.24 0.55 15.38
CA GLY A 222 -0.23 0.46 13.92
C GLY A 222 0.59 -0.73 13.43
N ALA A 223 1.49 -0.50 12.47
CA ALA A 223 2.30 -1.52 11.81
C ALA A 223 1.45 -2.67 11.21
N GLY A 224 1.89 -3.91 11.30
CA GLY A 224 1.20 -5.05 10.71
C GLY A 224 1.53 -5.27 9.24
N GLU A 225 0.91 -6.26 8.62
CA GLU A 225 1.23 -6.73 7.25
C GLU A 225 1.06 -5.66 6.17
N ALA A 226 0.17 -4.69 6.38
CA ALA A 226 -0.07 -3.60 5.44
C ALA A 226 0.67 -2.30 5.81
N GLY A 227 1.55 -2.33 6.82
CA GLY A 227 2.37 -1.18 7.19
C GLY A 227 1.56 0.04 7.64
N GLN A 228 0.48 -0.16 8.40
CA GLN A 228 -0.34 0.94 8.91
C GLN A 228 0.47 1.91 9.74
N SER A 229 0.20 3.20 9.57
CA SER A 229 0.85 4.24 10.36
C SER A 229 0.49 4.13 11.85
N GLU A 230 1.46 4.42 12.72
CA GLU A 230 1.22 4.62 14.15
C GLU A 230 0.24 5.80 14.37
N HIS A 231 -0.44 5.79 15.50
CA HIS A 231 -1.19 6.97 15.93
C HIS A 231 -0.22 8.14 16.19
N PRO A 232 -0.51 9.40 15.80
CA PRO A 232 0.41 10.53 16.01
C PRO A 232 0.87 10.74 17.45
N GLN A 233 0.09 10.28 18.43
CA GLN A 233 0.42 10.32 19.86
C GLN A 233 0.59 8.90 20.44
N ALA A 234 1.11 7.96 19.62
CA ALA A 234 1.07 6.53 19.88
C ALA A 234 1.61 6.13 21.25
N GLN A 235 2.80 6.60 21.62
CA GLN A 235 3.44 6.18 22.87
C GLN A 235 2.65 6.61 24.12
N VAL A 236 2.23 7.88 24.17
CA VAL A 236 1.47 8.40 25.32
C VAL A 236 0.06 7.80 25.37
N PHE A 237 -0.53 7.52 24.22
CA PHE A 237 -1.84 6.87 24.15
C PHE A 237 -1.75 5.40 24.59
N ALA A 238 -0.71 4.67 24.20
CA ALA A 238 -0.47 3.32 24.66
C ALA A 238 -0.28 3.27 26.19
N ASP A 239 0.50 4.19 26.78
CA ASP A 239 0.67 4.30 28.22
C ASP A 239 -0.68 4.52 28.92
N LEU A 240 -1.49 5.45 28.42
CA LEU A 240 -2.81 5.71 28.97
C LEU A 240 -3.71 4.46 28.93
N LEU A 241 -3.71 3.71 27.82
CA LEU A 241 -4.47 2.46 27.71
C LEU A 241 -3.98 1.41 28.70
N ILE A 242 -2.66 1.23 28.82
CA ILE A 242 -2.04 0.26 29.71
C ILE A 242 -2.29 0.61 31.17
N ASP A 243 -2.18 1.88 31.55
CA ASP A 243 -2.47 2.39 32.90
C ASP A 243 -3.94 2.18 33.29
N ARG A 244 -4.83 2.14 32.30
CA ARG A 244 -6.27 1.89 32.49
C ARG A 244 -6.68 0.44 32.26
N GLY A 245 -5.72 -0.48 32.16
CA GLY A 245 -5.97 -1.92 32.21
C GLY A 245 -5.73 -2.68 30.91
N ALA A 246 -5.43 -2.03 29.76
CA ALA A 246 -5.13 -2.74 28.51
C ALA A 246 -4.04 -3.80 28.72
N ASP A 247 -4.20 -4.96 28.08
CA ASP A 247 -3.23 -6.05 28.18
C ASP A 247 -1.95 -5.73 27.39
N PRO A 248 -0.79 -5.51 28.06
CA PRO A 248 0.48 -5.28 27.37
C PRO A 248 0.97 -6.50 26.59
N MET A 249 0.40 -7.68 26.86
CA MET A 249 0.69 -8.94 26.18
C MET A 249 -0.31 -9.25 25.05
N ALA A 250 -1.10 -8.26 24.61
CA ALA A 250 -2.02 -8.44 23.50
C ALA A 250 -1.28 -9.03 22.28
N ALA A 251 -1.62 -10.27 21.93
CA ALA A 251 -0.84 -11.05 20.98
C ALA A 251 -0.74 -10.39 19.60
N GLN A 252 -1.80 -9.72 19.16
CA GLN A 252 -1.79 -8.99 17.88
C GLN A 252 -0.89 -7.74 17.94
N ALA A 253 -0.80 -7.05 19.08
CA ALA A 253 0.11 -5.93 19.27
C ALA A 253 1.58 -6.39 19.15
N LEU A 254 1.94 -7.48 19.82
CA LEU A 254 3.27 -8.09 19.71
C LEU A 254 3.54 -8.61 18.28
N TYR A 255 2.55 -9.19 17.62
CA TYR A 255 2.68 -9.61 16.23
C TYR A 255 3.00 -8.41 15.32
N ASN A 256 2.27 -7.32 15.47
CA ASN A 256 2.50 -6.11 14.69
C ASN A 256 3.91 -5.55 14.89
N THR A 257 4.45 -5.57 16.13
CA THR A 257 5.83 -5.13 16.41
C THR A 257 6.89 -6.04 15.78
N SER A 258 6.54 -7.25 15.33
CA SER A 258 7.46 -8.17 14.67
C SER A 258 7.58 -7.94 13.16
N LEU A 259 6.77 -7.04 12.60
CA LEU A 259 6.71 -6.77 11.17
C LEU A 259 7.22 -5.36 10.84
N GLY A 260 8.14 -5.26 9.90
CA GLY A 260 8.62 -3.96 9.40
C GLY A 260 9.88 -3.45 10.10
N ALA A 261 9.85 -2.20 10.59
CA ALA A 261 11.02 -1.54 11.18
C ALA A 261 11.34 -2.05 12.59
N ASP A 262 12.52 -1.64 13.12
CA ASP A 262 12.92 -1.92 14.50
C ASP A 262 11.88 -1.38 15.50
N SER A 263 11.30 -2.27 16.27
CA SER A 263 10.24 -1.99 17.24
C SER A 263 10.71 -2.08 18.70
N THR A 264 12.01 -1.97 18.96
CA THR A 264 12.61 -2.09 20.29
C THR A 264 11.92 -1.17 21.30
N VAL A 265 11.57 0.05 20.91
CA VAL A 265 10.84 1.01 21.76
C VAL A 265 9.49 0.46 22.24
N TRP A 266 8.78 -0.24 21.37
CA TRP A 266 7.50 -0.86 21.70
C TRP A 266 7.69 -2.08 22.60
N LEU A 267 8.67 -2.92 22.33
CA LEU A 267 8.99 -4.08 23.15
C LEU A 267 9.36 -3.67 24.57
N GLU A 268 10.22 -2.65 24.73
CA GLU A 268 10.60 -2.11 26.05
C GLU A 268 9.40 -1.61 26.83
N ARG A 269 8.49 -0.87 26.17
CA ARG A 269 7.28 -0.33 26.79
C ARG A 269 6.34 -1.44 27.28
N LEU A 270 6.05 -2.41 26.41
CA LEU A 270 5.17 -3.52 26.72
C LEU A 270 5.76 -4.44 27.79
N TRP A 271 7.09 -4.66 27.74
CA TRP A 271 7.81 -5.43 28.76
C TRP A 271 7.77 -4.73 30.12
N THR A 272 8.07 -3.43 30.15
CA THR A 272 8.04 -2.65 31.41
C THR A 272 6.65 -2.69 32.04
N ALA A 273 5.60 -2.55 31.26
CA ALA A 273 4.23 -2.68 31.74
C ALA A 273 3.91 -4.09 32.26
N SER A 274 4.36 -5.12 31.57
CA SER A 274 4.22 -6.52 32.00
C SER A 274 4.99 -6.78 33.31
N ALA A 275 6.19 -6.22 33.45
CA ALA A 275 7.00 -6.34 34.65
C ALA A 275 6.34 -5.68 35.87
N ALA A 276 5.76 -4.49 35.68
CA ALA A 276 5.01 -3.79 36.73
C ALA A 276 3.79 -4.60 37.21
N ARG A 277 3.23 -5.46 36.39
CA ARG A 277 2.13 -6.39 36.74
C ARG A 277 2.60 -7.76 37.24
N GLY A 278 3.92 -8.04 37.24
CA GLY A 278 4.47 -9.35 37.57
C GLY A 278 4.21 -10.41 36.48
N GLU A 279 4.03 -10.01 35.23
CA GLU A 279 3.58 -10.88 34.12
C GLU A 279 4.70 -11.25 33.15
N THR A 280 5.96 -10.95 33.43
CA THR A 280 7.09 -11.22 32.51
C THR A 280 7.21 -12.69 32.10
N LEU A 281 6.76 -13.62 32.92
CA LEU A 281 6.74 -15.05 32.61
C LEU A 281 5.83 -15.38 31.39
N LYS A 282 4.88 -14.52 31.06
CA LYS A 282 4.05 -14.71 29.85
C LYS A 282 4.87 -14.57 28.57
N TRP A 283 5.99 -13.83 28.59
CA TRP A 283 6.87 -13.64 27.44
C TRP A 283 7.72 -14.88 27.12
N THR A 284 8.12 -15.62 28.15
CA THR A 284 8.92 -16.85 28.04
C THR A 284 8.07 -18.13 28.04
N GLY A 285 6.81 -18.03 28.40
CA GLY A 285 5.85 -19.12 28.39
C GLY A 285 5.33 -19.46 26.97
N PRO A 286 4.39 -20.43 26.88
CA PRO A 286 3.81 -20.84 25.61
C PRO A 286 3.27 -19.66 24.78
N ALA A 287 3.66 -19.60 23.50
CA ALA A 287 3.29 -18.48 22.64
C ALA A 287 1.77 -18.45 22.39
N PRO A 288 1.13 -17.27 22.36
CA PRO A 288 -0.22 -17.11 21.86
C PRO A 288 -0.36 -17.54 20.40
N LYS A 289 -1.59 -17.87 19.97
CA LYS A 289 -1.84 -18.34 18.60
C LYS A 289 -1.32 -17.37 17.51
N ALA A 290 -1.48 -16.05 17.70
CA ALA A 290 -0.97 -15.05 16.76
C ALA A 290 0.56 -15.04 16.66
N LEU A 291 1.28 -15.51 17.68
CA LEU A 291 2.74 -15.65 17.74
C LEU A 291 3.19 -17.10 17.54
N GLY A 292 2.44 -17.86 16.75
CA GLY A 292 2.79 -19.22 16.36
C GLY A 292 2.19 -20.34 17.22
N GLY A 293 1.61 -20.04 18.37
CA GLY A 293 1.00 -21.04 19.25
C GLY A 293 2.00 -22.14 19.64
N GLU A 294 1.56 -23.40 19.65
CA GLU A 294 2.38 -24.58 19.98
C GLU A 294 3.61 -24.78 19.07
N ARG A 295 3.66 -24.13 17.92
CA ARG A 295 4.80 -24.20 17.00
C ARG A 295 5.93 -23.27 17.35
N SER A 296 5.72 -22.31 18.26
CA SER A 296 6.73 -21.39 18.78
C SER A 296 6.96 -21.66 20.26
N ALA A 297 8.22 -21.71 20.68
CA ALA A 297 8.55 -22.03 22.07
C ALA A 297 8.03 -20.97 23.04
N SER A 298 8.07 -19.69 22.63
CA SER A 298 7.60 -18.55 23.42
C SER A 298 7.32 -17.35 22.53
N ALA A 299 6.72 -16.28 23.11
CA ALA A 299 6.58 -15.00 22.42
C ALA A 299 7.95 -14.42 22.04
N LEU A 300 8.93 -14.45 22.96
CA LEU A 300 10.30 -13.99 22.67
C LEU A 300 10.95 -14.78 21.55
N ALA A 301 10.75 -16.11 21.48
CA ALA A 301 11.30 -16.95 20.41
C ALA A 301 10.71 -16.58 19.04
N TYR A 302 9.41 -16.31 18.99
CA TYR A 302 8.75 -15.85 17.77
C TYR A 302 9.31 -14.49 17.30
N LEU A 303 9.39 -13.53 18.21
CA LEU A 303 9.89 -12.17 17.94
C LEU A 303 11.36 -12.20 17.52
N LEU A 304 12.22 -13.00 18.17
CA LEU A 304 13.63 -13.15 17.80
C LEU A 304 13.76 -13.74 16.39
N GLY A 305 12.96 -14.75 16.06
CA GLY A 305 12.96 -15.35 14.73
C GLY A 305 12.58 -14.35 13.61
N ASN A 306 11.74 -13.36 13.90
CA ASN A 306 11.39 -12.30 12.97
C ASN A 306 12.40 -11.13 12.98
N ALA A 307 13.03 -10.82 14.11
CA ALA A 307 14.03 -9.76 14.20
C ALA A 307 15.34 -10.11 13.46
N VAL A 308 15.69 -11.40 13.43
CA VAL A 308 16.91 -11.89 12.75
C VAL A 308 16.56 -12.20 11.27
N PRO A 309 17.38 -11.73 10.32
CA PRO A 309 18.72 -11.11 10.50
C PRO A 309 18.72 -9.57 10.56
N ASP A 310 17.62 -8.88 10.34
CA ASP A 310 17.62 -7.48 9.92
C ASP A 310 17.68 -6.48 11.09
N HIS A 311 17.08 -6.81 12.23
CA HIS A 311 16.89 -5.88 13.36
C HIS A 311 17.80 -6.20 14.54
N VAL A 312 19.09 -5.83 14.45
CA VAL A 312 20.13 -6.17 15.46
C VAL A 312 19.79 -5.65 16.86
N ALA A 313 19.32 -4.39 16.96
CA ALA A 313 18.98 -3.80 18.25
C ALA A 313 17.81 -4.55 18.92
N GLN A 314 16.80 -4.89 18.13
CA GLN A 314 15.66 -5.69 18.60
C GLN A 314 16.10 -7.11 19.00
N ALA A 315 16.94 -7.77 18.20
CA ALA A 315 17.47 -9.09 18.51
C ALA A 315 18.29 -9.06 19.83
N ARG A 316 19.12 -8.04 20.02
CA ARG A 316 19.88 -7.83 21.26
C ARG A 316 18.95 -7.69 22.46
N TRP A 317 17.96 -6.81 22.35
CA TRP A 317 16.97 -6.59 23.40
C TRP A 317 16.26 -7.89 23.79
N LEU A 318 15.79 -8.65 22.80
CA LEU A 318 15.10 -9.92 23.01
C LEU A 318 15.99 -10.95 23.73
N LEU A 319 17.27 -11.05 23.37
CA LEU A 319 18.24 -11.94 24.00
C LEU A 319 18.54 -11.53 25.47
N GLU A 320 18.68 -10.23 25.72
CA GLU A 320 18.88 -9.68 27.06
C GLU A 320 17.66 -9.91 27.98
N HIS A 321 16.46 -10.09 27.38
CA HIS A 321 15.23 -10.39 28.11
C HIS A 321 14.84 -11.88 28.13
N GLY A 322 15.78 -12.76 27.73
CA GLY A 322 15.65 -14.20 27.90
C GLY A 322 15.13 -14.97 26.68
N ALA A 323 15.18 -14.39 25.49
CA ALA A 323 14.98 -15.17 24.28
C ALA A 323 16.12 -16.22 24.13
N ASP A 324 15.76 -17.43 23.70
CA ASP A 324 16.72 -18.49 23.45
C ASP A 324 17.47 -18.26 22.13
N ALA A 325 18.76 -17.94 22.19
CA ALA A 325 19.61 -17.75 21.02
C ALA A 325 19.78 -19.04 20.19
N SER A 326 19.53 -20.21 20.78
CA SER A 326 19.55 -21.52 20.09
C SER A 326 18.19 -21.88 19.47
N GLY A 327 17.21 -21.01 19.59
CA GLY A 327 15.86 -21.19 19.08
C GLY A 327 15.80 -21.36 17.56
N VAL A 328 14.64 -21.78 17.07
CA VAL A 328 14.36 -21.94 15.63
C VAL A 328 13.38 -20.90 15.16
N ASN A 329 13.56 -20.44 13.91
CA ASN A 329 12.60 -19.57 13.27
C ASN A 329 11.27 -20.29 13.06
N PHE A 330 10.17 -19.62 13.34
CA PHE A 330 8.82 -20.18 13.24
C PHE A 330 8.47 -20.71 11.85
N TYR A 331 8.86 -20.00 10.80
CA TYR A 331 8.49 -20.30 9.42
C TYR A 331 9.38 -21.38 8.80
N SER A 332 10.69 -21.19 8.86
CA SER A 332 11.67 -22.08 8.22
C SER A 332 11.98 -23.33 9.04
N ARG A 333 11.74 -23.32 10.35
CA ARG A 333 12.14 -24.37 11.31
C ARG A 333 13.65 -24.57 11.42
N GLU A 334 14.44 -23.64 10.90
CA GLU A 334 15.88 -23.62 10.98
C GLU A 334 16.37 -22.81 12.19
N PRO A 335 17.56 -23.10 12.73
CA PRO A 335 18.15 -22.31 13.81
C PRO A 335 18.21 -20.82 13.43
N VAL A 336 17.85 -19.93 14.36
CA VAL A 336 17.86 -18.47 14.11
C VAL A 336 19.22 -17.98 13.65
N ILE A 337 20.32 -18.51 14.25
CA ILE A 337 21.70 -18.18 13.85
C ILE A 337 22.00 -18.54 12.39
N LYS A 338 21.39 -19.59 11.85
CA LYS A 338 21.56 -19.99 10.45
C LYS A 338 21.03 -18.91 9.49
N HIS A 339 19.91 -18.27 9.84
CA HIS A 339 19.39 -17.13 9.07
C HIS A 339 20.38 -15.97 9.02
N ALA A 340 21.01 -15.64 10.17
CA ALA A 340 22.03 -14.60 10.22
C ALA A 340 23.27 -14.95 9.35
N ILE A 341 23.71 -16.20 9.39
CA ILE A 341 24.83 -16.69 8.57
C ILE A 341 24.47 -16.59 7.07
N LEU A 342 23.30 -17.09 6.68
CA LEU A 342 22.86 -17.09 5.27
C LEU A 342 22.60 -15.67 4.74
N ALA A 343 22.33 -14.71 5.62
CA ALA A 343 22.21 -13.29 5.29
C ALA A 343 23.56 -12.52 5.35
N GLY A 344 24.68 -13.18 5.66
CA GLY A 344 25.99 -12.53 5.77
C GLY A 344 26.11 -11.53 6.92
N ARG A 345 25.29 -11.67 7.98
CA ARG A 345 25.22 -10.77 9.12
C ARG A 345 26.09 -11.28 10.26
N ASP A 346 27.42 -11.12 10.10
CA ASP A 346 28.40 -11.55 11.12
C ASP A 346 28.18 -10.86 12.45
N ASP A 347 27.74 -9.60 12.48
CA ASP A 347 27.38 -8.87 13.69
C ASP A 347 26.25 -9.55 14.48
N VAL A 348 25.25 -10.09 13.80
CA VAL A 348 24.15 -10.84 14.43
C VAL A 348 24.58 -12.24 14.82
N VAL A 349 25.45 -12.89 14.02
CA VAL A 349 26.04 -14.19 14.35
C VAL A 349 26.84 -14.10 15.65
N GLU A 350 27.72 -13.10 15.79
CA GLU A 350 28.49 -12.84 17.00
C GLU A 350 27.60 -12.58 18.21
N LEU A 351 26.54 -11.78 18.03
CA LEU A 351 25.56 -11.51 19.08
C LEU A 351 24.89 -12.80 19.58
N LEU A 352 24.40 -13.64 18.65
CA LEU A 352 23.74 -14.90 18.99
C LEU A 352 24.71 -15.89 19.68
N GLN A 353 25.98 -15.97 19.20
CA GLN A 353 27.00 -16.80 19.82
C GLN A 353 27.38 -16.33 21.24
N ALA A 354 27.44 -15.01 21.47
CA ALA A 354 27.66 -14.46 22.81
C ALA A 354 26.56 -14.85 23.80
N HIS A 355 25.35 -15.18 23.30
CA HIS A 355 24.21 -15.67 24.10
C HIS A 355 24.04 -17.20 24.02
N GLY A 356 25.07 -17.94 23.55
CA GLY A 356 25.11 -19.39 23.64
C GLY A 356 24.66 -20.15 22.39
N ALA A 357 24.33 -19.48 21.29
CA ALA A 357 24.03 -20.17 20.05
C ALA A 357 25.27 -20.86 19.47
N VAL A 358 25.07 -22.08 18.97
CA VAL A 358 26.15 -22.85 18.33
C VAL A 358 26.06 -22.68 16.81
N ARG A 359 27.20 -22.33 16.19
CA ARG A 359 27.25 -22.20 14.71
C ARG A 359 27.05 -23.57 14.06
N PRO A 360 26.00 -23.76 13.26
CA PRO A 360 25.75 -25.03 12.57
C PRO A 360 26.75 -25.25 11.43
N ALA A 361 27.02 -26.50 11.09
CA ALA A 361 27.71 -26.83 9.85
C ALA A 361 26.81 -26.45 8.67
N LEU A 362 27.39 -25.82 7.65
CA LEU A 362 26.70 -25.50 6.41
C LEU A 362 26.96 -26.57 5.36
N SER A 363 25.94 -26.91 4.59
CA SER A 363 26.10 -27.67 3.35
C SER A 363 26.88 -26.86 2.30
N ASP A 364 27.37 -27.53 1.28
CA ASP A 364 28.09 -26.87 0.19
C ASP A 364 27.23 -25.86 -0.56
N LEU A 365 25.92 -26.15 -0.73
CA LEU A 365 24.97 -25.20 -1.31
C LEU A 365 24.79 -23.97 -0.42
N GLU A 366 24.70 -24.13 0.89
CA GLU A 366 24.61 -22.99 1.81
C GLU A 366 25.89 -22.16 1.82
N ARG A 367 27.06 -22.81 1.79
CA ARG A 367 28.35 -22.09 1.62
C ARG A 367 28.40 -21.31 0.32
N TYR A 368 27.86 -21.87 -0.77
CA TYR A 368 27.77 -21.22 -2.07
C TYR A 368 26.87 -19.97 -2.02
N VAL A 369 25.73 -20.05 -1.34
CA VAL A 369 24.83 -18.90 -1.13
C VAL A 369 25.49 -17.84 -0.24
N VAL A 370 26.17 -18.23 0.84
CA VAL A 370 26.94 -17.29 1.70
C VAL A 370 28.02 -16.58 0.91
N ALA A 371 28.77 -17.28 0.06
CA ALA A 371 29.76 -16.67 -0.81
C ALA A 371 29.14 -15.62 -1.75
N ALA A 372 27.92 -15.89 -2.26
CA ALA A 372 27.17 -14.92 -3.07
C ALA A 372 26.74 -13.68 -2.27
N VAL A 373 26.28 -13.86 -1.04
CA VAL A 373 25.87 -12.76 -0.14
C VAL A 373 27.07 -11.89 0.25
N THR A 374 28.17 -12.51 0.65
CA THR A 374 29.35 -11.81 1.16
C THR A 374 30.25 -11.22 0.05
N GLY A 375 30.06 -11.65 -1.21
CA GLY A 375 30.91 -11.24 -2.33
C GLY A 375 32.22 -12.02 -2.42
N ASP A 376 32.29 -13.22 -1.84
CA ASP A 376 33.45 -14.11 -1.99
C ASP A 376 33.41 -14.79 -3.36
N VAL A 377 33.74 -14.03 -4.40
CA VAL A 377 33.79 -14.53 -5.79
C VAL A 377 34.80 -15.70 -5.96
N PRO A 378 35.99 -15.72 -5.34
CA PRO A 378 36.85 -16.89 -5.40
C PRO A 378 36.23 -18.15 -4.80
N GLY A 379 35.65 -18.07 -3.60
CA GLY A 379 34.95 -19.18 -2.96
C GLY A 379 33.75 -19.67 -3.75
N LEU A 380 32.99 -18.74 -4.33
CA LEU A 380 31.86 -19.04 -5.21
C LEU A 380 32.30 -19.83 -6.46
N ARG A 381 33.39 -19.41 -7.11
CA ARG A 381 33.96 -20.10 -8.29
C ARG A 381 34.45 -21.51 -7.94
N SER A 382 35.10 -21.68 -6.78
CA SER A 382 35.56 -23.01 -6.31
C SER A 382 34.39 -23.95 -6.12
N LEU A 383 33.35 -23.51 -5.37
CA LEU A 383 32.17 -24.32 -5.11
C LEU A 383 31.37 -24.64 -6.38
N ALA A 384 31.27 -23.70 -7.32
CA ALA A 384 30.63 -23.95 -8.62
C ALA A 384 31.41 -24.96 -9.48
N ALA A 385 32.77 -24.99 -9.38
CA ALA A 385 33.60 -25.98 -10.08
C ALA A 385 33.43 -27.38 -9.48
N GLU A 386 33.31 -27.47 -8.14
CA GLU A 386 33.08 -28.74 -7.43
C GLU A 386 31.64 -29.24 -7.62
N HIS A 387 30.68 -28.32 -7.72
CA HIS A 387 29.25 -28.60 -7.83
C HIS A 387 28.61 -27.82 -9.00
N PRO A 388 28.82 -28.22 -10.25
CA PRO A 388 28.30 -27.50 -11.43
C PRO A 388 26.74 -27.38 -11.44
N ASP A 389 26.05 -28.27 -10.74
CA ASP A 389 24.61 -28.25 -10.63
C ASP A 389 24.09 -27.02 -9.85
N PHE A 390 24.90 -26.36 -9.04
CA PHE A 390 24.52 -25.14 -8.33
C PHE A 390 24.22 -23.97 -9.30
N LEU A 391 24.82 -23.98 -10.49
CA LEU A 391 24.53 -23.02 -11.55
C LEU A 391 23.14 -23.21 -12.17
N LYS A 392 22.44 -24.30 -11.91
CA LYS A 392 21.08 -24.56 -12.40
C LYS A 392 19.99 -24.05 -11.44
N GLY A 393 20.36 -23.71 -10.20
CA GLY A 393 19.43 -23.17 -9.20
C GLY A 393 19.55 -21.66 -9.04
N PRO A 394 18.46 -20.95 -8.68
CA PRO A 394 18.45 -19.48 -8.60
C PRO A 394 19.10 -18.93 -7.33
N SER A 395 19.38 -19.74 -6.31
CA SER A 395 19.69 -19.27 -4.95
C SER A 395 20.82 -18.26 -4.88
N ALA A 396 21.96 -18.51 -5.54
CA ALA A 396 23.11 -17.60 -5.51
C ALA A 396 22.83 -16.31 -6.29
N MET A 397 22.17 -16.38 -7.45
CA MET A 397 21.79 -15.19 -8.21
C MET A 397 20.79 -14.35 -7.45
N PHE A 398 19.79 -14.98 -6.80
CA PHE A 398 18.80 -14.26 -6.00
C PHE A 398 19.46 -13.60 -4.78
N ALA A 399 20.40 -14.29 -4.13
CA ALA A 399 21.19 -13.71 -3.04
C ALA A 399 22.01 -12.51 -3.54
N ALA A 400 22.71 -12.64 -4.67
CA ALA A 400 23.46 -11.54 -5.27
C ALA A 400 22.58 -10.32 -5.57
N ILE A 401 21.37 -10.53 -6.10
CA ILE A 401 20.41 -9.45 -6.39
C ILE A 401 19.93 -8.79 -5.10
N GLN A 402 19.52 -9.56 -4.09
CA GLN A 402 19.02 -9.06 -2.81
C GLN A 402 20.06 -8.21 -2.07
N HIS A 403 21.34 -8.56 -2.19
CA HIS A 403 22.46 -7.87 -1.55
C HIS A 403 23.20 -6.88 -2.48
N GLY A 404 22.68 -6.63 -3.69
CA GLY A 404 23.28 -5.67 -4.64
C GLY A 404 24.66 -6.06 -5.14
N ARG A 405 24.99 -7.35 -5.16
CA ARG A 405 26.30 -7.89 -5.56
C ARG A 405 26.42 -8.04 -7.07
N LEU A 406 26.70 -6.94 -7.74
CA LEU A 406 26.93 -6.93 -9.19
C LEU A 406 28.10 -7.84 -9.60
N ASP A 407 29.20 -7.80 -8.84
CA ASP A 407 30.40 -8.61 -9.04
C ASP A 407 30.11 -10.12 -9.02
N VAL A 408 29.26 -10.55 -8.11
CA VAL A 408 28.80 -11.95 -8.01
C VAL A 408 27.88 -12.31 -9.16
N ALA A 409 26.92 -11.44 -9.50
CA ALA A 409 26.02 -11.67 -10.63
C ALA A 409 26.78 -11.82 -11.95
N GLU A 410 27.81 -10.99 -12.19
CA GLU A 410 28.72 -11.12 -13.33
C GLU A 410 29.45 -12.46 -13.32
N ALA A 411 30.03 -12.83 -12.17
CA ALA A 411 30.77 -14.09 -12.04
C ALA A 411 29.88 -15.33 -12.29
N LEU A 412 28.62 -15.32 -11.82
CA LEU A 412 27.65 -16.40 -12.05
C LEU A 412 27.31 -16.55 -13.54
N LEU A 413 27.07 -15.45 -14.23
CA LEU A 413 26.81 -15.46 -15.68
C LEU A 413 28.04 -15.89 -16.48
N ASP A 414 29.25 -15.48 -16.08
CA ASP A 414 30.50 -15.90 -16.70
C ASP A 414 30.80 -17.40 -16.51
N LEU A 415 30.32 -17.98 -15.41
CA LEU A 415 30.39 -19.42 -15.14
C LEU A 415 29.33 -20.22 -15.94
N GLY A 416 28.46 -19.56 -16.70
CA GLY A 416 27.45 -20.18 -17.55
C GLY A 416 26.06 -20.33 -16.91
N MET A 417 25.79 -19.63 -15.80
CA MET A 417 24.42 -19.54 -15.29
C MET A 417 23.54 -18.83 -16.32
N SER A 418 22.31 -19.34 -16.52
CA SER A 418 21.36 -18.71 -17.43
C SER A 418 20.94 -17.34 -16.92
N PRO A 419 20.90 -16.29 -17.74
CA PRO A 419 20.31 -15.01 -17.37
C PRO A 419 18.80 -15.10 -17.10
N ASP A 420 18.15 -16.16 -17.57
CA ASP A 420 16.73 -16.49 -17.33
C ASP A 420 16.53 -17.42 -16.12
N ILE A 421 17.56 -17.55 -15.27
CA ILE A 421 17.45 -18.40 -14.06
C ILE A 421 16.20 -18.01 -13.24
N ALA A 422 15.42 -19.02 -12.84
CA ALA A 422 14.12 -18.83 -12.19
C ALA A 422 13.89 -19.85 -11.08
N ASP A 423 12.95 -19.54 -10.19
CA ASP A 423 12.42 -20.51 -9.23
C ASP A 423 11.41 -21.48 -9.88
N ASP A 424 10.86 -22.39 -9.07
CA ASP A 424 9.87 -23.40 -9.48
C ASP A 424 8.53 -22.83 -9.94
N LYS A 425 8.27 -21.53 -9.72
CA LYS A 425 7.09 -20.80 -10.16
C LYS A 425 7.35 -19.91 -11.39
N GLY A 426 8.55 -19.96 -11.94
CA GLY A 426 8.96 -19.12 -13.06
C GLY A 426 9.33 -17.69 -12.70
N PHE A 427 9.52 -17.40 -11.40
CA PHE A 427 9.99 -16.11 -10.94
C PHE A 427 11.49 -15.98 -11.25
N THR A 428 11.83 -15.16 -12.26
CA THR A 428 13.21 -15.06 -12.76
C THR A 428 14.07 -14.07 -11.96
N ALA A 429 15.37 -14.09 -12.18
CA ALA A 429 16.30 -13.08 -11.68
C ALA A 429 15.83 -11.65 -12.05
N LEU A 430 15.35 -11.44 -13.29
CA LEU A 430 14.85 -10.14 -13.73
C LEU A 430 13.59 -9.70 -12.96
N HIS A 431 12.68 -10.61 -12.57
CA HIS A 431 11.58 -10.29 -11.66
C HIS A 431 12.10 -9.80 -10.31
N LEU A 432 13.09 -10.50 -9.72
CA LEU A 432 13.61 -10.13 -8.42
C LEU A 432 14.27 -8.74 -8.43
N THR A 433 14.98 -8.39 -9.51
CA THR A 433 15.57 -7.04 -9.62
C THR A 433 14.51 -5.93 -9.53
N THR A 434 13.28 -6.18 -10.00
CA THR A 434 12.19 -5.19 -9.91
C THR A 434 11.64 -5.06 -8.49
N HIS A 435 11.67 -6.11 -7.68
CA HIS A 435 11.22 -6.06 -6.29
C HIS A 435 12.19 -5.24 -5.43
N VAL A 436 13.50 -5.50 -5.57
CA VAL A 436 14.52 -4.83 -4.75
C VAL A 436 15.02 -3.50 -5.34
N GLY A 437 14.78 -3.25 -6.64
CA GLY A 437 15.26 -2.06 -7.33
C GLY A 437 16.72 -2.16 -7.80
N ALA A 438 17.22 -3.37 -8.07
CA ALA A 438 18.60 -3.62 -8.48
C ALA A 438 18.85 -3.30 -9.96
N ALA A 439 18.80 -2.01 -10.34
CA ALA A 439 18.85 -1.57 -11.74
C ALA A 439 20.13 -1.99 -12.48
N GLU A 440 21.31 -1.95 -11.83
CA GLU A 440 22.59 -2.35 -12.47
C GLU A 440 22.59 -3.84 -12.82
N ILE A 441 22.09 -4.68 -11.91
CA ILE A 441 21.99 -6.13 -12.18
C ILE A 441 20.92 -6.40 -13.26
N ALA A 442 19.82 -5.64 -13.29
CA ALA A 442 18.84 -5.74 -14.37
C ALA A 442 19.46 -5.40 -15.73
N ARG A 443 20.24 -4.33 -15.83
CA ARG A 443 20.98 -3.97 -17.06
C ARG A 443 21.94 -5.08 -17.48
N LEU A 444 22.66 -5.66 -16.52
CA LEU A 444 23.56 -6.78 -16.77
C LEU A 444 22.79 -8.00 -17.33
N LEU A 445 21.68 -8.40 -16.70
CA LEU A 445 20.88 -9.53 -17.15
C LEU A 445 20.35 -9.31 -18.58
N ILE A 446 19.84 -8.10 -18.88
CA ILE A 446 19.37 -7.71 -20.21
C ILE A 446 20.53 -7.78 -21.23
N ALA A 447 21.70 -7.25 -20.89
CA ALA A 447 22.89 -7.27 -21.76
C ALA A 447 23.37 -8.70 -22.03
N ARG A 448 23.13 -9.64 -21.09
CA ARG A 448 23.45 -11.07 -21.23
C ARG A 448 22.31 -11.88 -21.88
N GLY A 449 21.26 -11.22 -22.39
CA GLY A 449 20.20 -11.81 -23.18
C GLY A 449 19.02 -12.37 -22.38
N ALA A 450 18.79 -11.89 -21.15
CA ALA A 450 17.59 -12.26 -20.39
C ALA A 450 16.30 -11.93 -21.16
N GLN A 451 15.33 -12.83 -21.10
CA GLN A 451 13.99 -12.58 -21.59
C GLN A 451 13.35 -11.44 -20.80
N ILE A 452 12.72 -10.51 -21.51
CA ILE A 452 12.15 -9.30 -20.87
C ILE A 452 10.79 -9.55 -20.25
N ASP A 453 9.96 -10.37 -20.91
CA ASP A 453 8.57 -10.60 -20.54
C ASP A 453 8.30 -12.08 -20.14
N PRO A 454 9.16 -12.77 -19.36
CA PRO A 454 8.78 -14.06 -18.82
C PRO A 454 7.58 -13.87 -17.89
N PHE A 455 6.65 -14.84 -17.90
CA PHE A 455 5.47 -14.82 -17.04
C PHE A 455 5.67 -15.77 -15.86
N GLU A 456 5.46 -15.28 -14.64
CA GLU A 456 5.55 -16.10 -13.44
C GLU A 456 4.17 -16.41 -12.84
N GLN A 457 4.07 -17.52 -12.08
CA GLN A 457 2.80 -18.07 -11.63
C GLN A 457 2.39 -17.66 -10.20
N ARG A 458 3.32 -17.11 -9.39
CA ARG A 458 3.06 -16.79 -7.97
C ARG A 458 2.14 -15.57 -7.83
N TYR A 459 2.42 -14.50 -8.57
CA TYR A 459 1.68 -13.25 -8.57
C TYR A 459 1.00 -12.96 -9.91
N GLY A 460 1.35 -13.72 -10.95
CA GLY A 460 0.78 -13.64 -12.28
C GLY A 460 1.20 -12.40 -13.06
N GLY A 461 2.49 -12.26 -13.35
CA GLY A 461 2.98 -11.09 -14.05
C GLY A 461 4.32 -11.26 -14.77
N THR A 462 4.72 -10.20 -15.47
CA THR A 462 6.05 -10.05 -16.08
C THR A 462 6.90 -9.10 -15.24
N PRO A 463 8.23 -9.04 -15.42
CA PRO A 463 9.07 -8.07 -14.69
C PRO A 463 8.57 -6.63 -14.78
N LEU A 464 8.09 -6.19 -15.95
CA LEU A 464 7.53 -4.84 -16.12
C LEU A 464 6.24 -4.64 -15.30
N THR A 465 5.33 -5.62 -15.27
CA THR A 465 4.12 -5.53 -14.44
C THR A 465 4.46 -5.50 -12.95
N HIS A 466 5.46 -6.27 -12.51
CA HIS A 466 5.97 -6.23 -11.14
C HIS A 466 6.60 -4.87 -10.78
N ALA A 467 7.39 -4.28 -11.68
CA ALA A 467 7.97 -2.94 -11.48
C ALA A 467 6.87 -1.89 -11.25
N ASN A 468 5.81 -1.92 -12.07
CA ASN A 468 4.66 -1.01 -11.94
C ASN A 468 3.91 -1.23 -10.61
N PHE A 469 3.57 -2.48 -10.29
CA PHE A 469 2.84 -2.83 -9.07
C PHE A 469 3.59 -2.42 -7.80
N ASN A 470 4.91 -2.58 -7.79
CA ASN A 470 5.77 -2.18 -6.67
C ASN A 470 6.14 -0.68 -6.68
N GLY A 471 5.60 0.12 -7.60
CA GLY A 471 5.91 1.55 -7.71
C GLY A 471 7.36 1.86 -8.11
N ARG A 472 8.08 0.91 -8.70
CA ARG A 472 9.49 1.01 -9.09
C ARG A 472 9.62 1.71 -10.46
N ARG A 473 9.38 3.02 -10.50
CA ARG A 473 9.35 3.81 -11.75
C ARG A 473 10.64 3.71 -12.57
N GLU A 474 11.81 3.70 -11.92
CA GLU A 474 13.09 3.55 -12.61
C GLU A 474 13.19 2.20 -13.32
N MET A 475 12.79 1.12 -12.64
CA MET A 475 12.78 -0.22 -13.22
C MET A 475 11.77 -0.34 -14.36
N ALA A 476 10.59 0.25 -14.22
CA ALA A 476 9.59 0.29 -15.29
C ALA A 476 10.13 1.04 -16.52
N ALA A 477 10.79 2.19 -16.33
CA ALA A 477 11.42 2.94 -17.41
C ALA A 477 12.57 2.17 -18.10
N LEU A 478 13.33 1.38 -17.32
CA LEU A 478 14.40 0.52 -17.86
C LEU A 478 13.85 -0.60 -18.74
N LEU A 479 12.76 -1.25 -18.32
CA LEU A 479 12.20 -2.45 -18.98
C LEU A 479 11.28 -2.10 -20.15
N ALA A 480 10.51 -1.02 -20.05
CA ALA A 480 9.50 -0.66 -21.04
C ALA A 480 10.00 -0.61 -22.49
N PRO A 481 11.21 -0.07 -22.81
CA PRO A 481 11.70 -0.03 -24.20
C PRO A 481 11.86 -1.41 -24.86
N TYR A 482 12.07 -2.44 -24.07
CA TYR A 482 12.30 -3.81 -24.55
C TYR A 482 11.05 -4.69 -24.45
N SER A 483 10.04 -4.28 -23.67
CA SER A 483 8.85 -5.09 -23.41
C SER A 483 7.91 -5.16 -24.62
N ARG A 484 7.22 -6.29 -24.75
CA ARG A 484 6.08 -6.53 -25.65
C ARG A 484 4.79 -6.83 -24.87
N ASN A 485 4.82 -6.72 -23.55
CA ASN A 485 3.65 -6.93 -22.69
C ASN A 485 2.77 -5.67 -22.66
N VAL A 486 1.65 -5.69 -23.37
CA VAL A 486 0.73 -4.55 -23.52
C VAL A 486 0.24 -4.05 -22.16
N ARG A 487 -0.15 -4.96 -21.27
CA ARG A 487 -0.62 -4.64 -19.93
C ARG A 487 0.45 -3.86 -19.13
N GLY A 488 1.68 -4.35 -19.13
CA GLY A 488 2.80 -3.70 -18.47
C GLY A 488 3.12 -2.33 -19.06
N LEU A 489 3.09 -2.19 -20.39
CA LEU A 489 3.32 -0.92 -21.09
C LEU A 489 2.22 0.12 -20.77
N CYS A 490 0.96 -0.31 -20.68
CA CYS A 490 -0.14 0.55 -20.28
C CYS A 490 0.04 1.07 -18.85
N PHE A 491 0.26 0.21 -17.86
CA PHE A 491 0.50 0.64 -16.48
C PHE A 491 1.74 1.53 -16.32
N ALA A 492 2.78 1.29 -17.12
CA ALA A 492 3.97 2.15 -17.15
C ALA A 492 3.72 3.54 -17.80
N GLY A 493 2.62 3.69 -18.53
CA GLY A 493 2.39 4.90 -19.33
C GLY A 493 3.36 5.03 -20.50
N ALA A 494 3.82 3.90 -21.06
CA ALA A 494 4.86 3.84 -22.11
C ALA A 494 4.26 4.02 -23.51
N LEU A 495 3.69 5.21 -23.77
CA LEU A 495 2.90 5.54 -24.96
C LEU A 495 3.62 5.22 -26.27
N GLU A 496 4.86 5.69 -26.45
CA GLU A 496 5.61 5.52 -27.70
C GLU A 496 5.94 4.05 -27.99
N ARG A 497 6.34 3.30 -26.94
CA ARG A 497 6.62 1.87 -27.11
C ARG A 497 5.36 1.08 -27.43
N LEU A 498 4.24 1.43 -26.77
CA LEU A 498 2.95 0.80 -27.06
C LEU A 498 2.49 1.12 -28.49
N ARG A 499 2.67 2.36 -28.97
CA ARG A 499 2.37 2.76 -30.36
C ARG A 499 3.12 1.87 -31.35
N VAL A 500 4.45 1.76 -31.21
CA VAL A 500 5.27 0.91 -32.09
C VAL A 500 4.77 -0.55 -32.08
N LEU A 501 4.45 -1.07 -30.89
CA LEU A 501 3.95 -2.45 -30.77
C LEU A 501 2.58 -2.65 -31.46
N LEU A 502 1.67 -1.69 -31.34
CA LEU A 502 0.35 -1.74 -31.96
C LEU A 502 0.40 -1.50 -33.49
N GLU A 503 1.37 -0.73 -33.99
CA GLU A 503 1.64 -0.61 -35.43
C GLU A 503 2.13 -1.93 -36.04
N GLU A 504 2.95 -2.70 -35.27
CA GLU A 504 3.40 -4.03 -35.68
C GLU A 504 2.28 -5.09 -35.57
N GLU A 505 1.49 -5.05 -34.49
CA GLU A 505 0.48 -6.05 -34.14
C GLU A 505 -0.78 -5.37 -33.58
N PRO A 506 -1.67 -4.83 -34.44
CA PRO A 506 -2.87 -4.08 -34.00
C PRO A 506 -3.83 -4.88 -33.11
N ASP A 507 -3.94 -6.19 -33.35
CA ASP A 507 -4.82 -7.09 -32.58
C ASP A 507 -4.47 -7.14 -31.09
N ARG A 508 -3.27 -6.70 -30.71
CA ARG A 508 -2.86 -6.62 -29.30
C ARG A 508 -3.66 -5.60 -28.49
N ALA A 509 -4.32 -4.64 -29.13
CA ALA A 509 -5.19 -3.68 -28.44
C ALA A 509 -6.32 -4.37 -27.65
N ASN A 510 -6.77 -5.54 -28.12
CA ASN A 510 -7.83 -6.34 -27.48
C ASN A 510 -7.32 -7.63 -26.81
N ARG A 511 -6.01 -7.86 -26.83
CA ARG A 511 -5.44 -9.07 -26.22
C ARG A 511 -5.51 -8.99 -24.70
N GLU A 512 -5.96 -10.08 -24.11
CA GLU A 512 -6.00 -10.27 -22.67
C GLU A 512 -4.68 -10.90 -22.21
N ASP A 513 -3.71 -10.09 -21.79
CA ASP A 513 -2.49 -10.61 -21.13
C ASP A 513 -2.83 -11.22 -19.75
N ARG A 514 -3.98 -10.86 -19.20
CA ARG A 514 -4.64 -11.50 -18.07
C ARG A 514 -6.13 -11.68 -18.41
N PRO A 515 -6.71 -12.87 -18.16
CA PRO A 515 -8.11 -13.13 -18.47
C PRO A 515 -9.06 -12.07 -17.91
N GLY A 516 -9.90 -11.50 -18.75
CA GLY A 516 -10.88 -10.48 -18.37
C GLY A 516 -10.33 -9.05 -18.23
N GLU A 517 -9.05 -8.81 -18.56
CA GLU A 517 -8.44 -7.47 -18.46
C GLU A 517 -7.69 -7.09 -19.75
N PRO A 518 -8.39 -6.77 -20.87
CA PRO A 518 -7.73 -6.19 -22.03
C PRO A 518 -7.15 -4.81 -21.74
N ALA A 519 -6.34 -4.28 -22.63
CA ALA A 519 -5.49 -3.10 -22.45
C ALA A 519 -6.20 -1.88 -21.84
N LEU A 520 -7.44 -1.60 -22.23
CA LEU A 520 -8.22 -0.46 -21.71
C LEU A 520 -8.51 -0.52 -20.19
N PHE A 521 -8.38 -1.70 -19.56
CA PHE A 521 -8.49 -1.82 -18.10
C PHE A 521 -7.16 -1.53 -17.38
N CYS A 522 -6.05 -1.41 -18.11
CA CYS A 522 -4.70 -1.35 -17.58
C CYS A 522 -4.09 0.06 -17.67
N LEU A 523 -4.91 1.10 -17.70
CA LEU A 523 -4.46 2.49 -17.78
C LEU A 523 -3.63 2.86 -16.52
N PRO A 524 -2.62 3.76 -16.64
CA PRO A 524 -1.83 4.23 -15.49
C PRO A 524 -2.66 5.15 -14.58
N ASP A 525 -2.18 5.39 -13.36
CA ASP A 525 -2.86 6.29 -12.41
C ASP A 525 -2.67 7.79 -12.74
N ASP A 526 -1.75 8.11 -13.64
CA ASP A 526 -1.56 9.45 -14.18
C ASP A 526 -2.63 9.71 -15.25
N GLU A 527 -3.54 10.64 -14.97
CA GLU A 527 -4.70 10.94 -15.84
C GLU A 527 -4.28 11.36 -17.25
N ASP A 528 -3.22 12.18 -17.40
CA ASP A 528 -2.74 12.62 -18.72
C ASP A 528 -2.29 11.45 -19.59
N LYS A 529 -1.53 10.55 -18.98
CA LYS A 529 -1.06 9.35 -19.66
C LYS A 529 -2.21 8.38 -19.92
N ALA A 530 -3.16 8.27 -18.99
CA ALA A 530 -4.34 7.42 -19.15
C ALA A 530 -5.20 7.85 -20.34
N VAL A 531 -5.44 9.15 -20.49
CA VAL A 531 -6.16 9.72 -21.64
C VAL A 531 -5.42 9.42 -22.94
N ALA A 532 -4.11 9.73 -23.01
CA ALA A 532 -3.33 9.51 -24.23
C ALA A 532 -3.27 8.03 -24.63
N LEU A 533 -3.21 7.12 -23.65
CA LEU A 533 -3.22 5.68 -23.89
C LEU A 533 -4.61 5.17 -24.29
N ALA A 534 -5.68 5.68 -23.69
CA ALA A 534 -7.04 5.34 -24.10
C ALA A 534 -7.30 5.75 -25.57
N GLU A 535 -6.93 6.98 -25.95
CA GLU A 535 -7.02 7.46 -27.34
C GLU A 535 -6.20 6.58 -28.30
N LEU A 536 -4.96 6.24 -27.92
CA LEU A 536 -4.12 5.35 -28.73
C LEU A 536 -4.77 3.98 -28.92
N LEU A 537 -5.17 3.31 -27.83
CA LEU A 537 -5.78 1.98 -27.88
C LEU A 537 -7.05 1.97 -28.70
N LEU A 538 -7.92 2.96 -28.53
CA LEU A 538 -9.15 3.11 -29.31
C LEU A 538 -8.87 3.33 -30.80
N SER A 539 -7.81 4.09 -31.15
CA SER A 539 -7.40 4.29 -32.54
C SER A 539 -6.93 2.99 -33.24
N PHE A 540 -6.51 1.99 -32.46
CA PHE A 540 -6.16 0.64 -32.93
C PHE A 540 -7.29 -0.38 -32.71
N GLY A 541 -8.53 0.07 -32.43
CA GLY A 541 -9.72 -0.76 -32.37
C GLY A 541 -9.89 -1.53 -31.05
N ALA A 542 -9.37 -1.01 -29.93
CA ALA A 542 -9.68 -1.56 -28.62
C ALA A 542 -11.20 -1.47 -28.35
N ASP A 543 -11.79 -2.54 -27.82
CA ASP A 543 -13.23 -2.63 -27.54
C ASP A 543 -13.62 -1.86 -26.27
N PRO A 544 -14.29 -0.70 -26.38
CA PRO A 544 -14.72 0.08 -25.22
C PRO A 544 -15.92 -0.52 -24.49
N THR A 545 -16.57 -1.53 -25.07
CA THR A 545 -17.80 -2.17 -24.54
C THR A 545 -17.53 -3.47 -23.80
N PHE A 546 -16.29 -3.98 -23.87
CA PHE A 546 -15.90 -5.22 -23.18
C PHE A 546 -16.29 -5.16 -21.69
N ARG A 547 -16.76 -6.30 -21.15
CA ARG A 547 -17.07 -6.39 -19.72
C ARG A 547 -16.14 -7.36 -19.03
N ASN A 548 -15.45 -6.86 -17.99
CA ASN A 548 -14.58 -7.69 -17.17
C ASN A 548 -15.40 -8.67 -16.29
N PRO A 549 -14.77 -9.59 -15.54
CA PRO A 549 -15.46 -10.54 -14.66
C PRO A 549 -16.33 -9.90 -13.57
N LEU A 550 -16.13 -8.62 -13.26
CA LEU A 550 -16.99 -7.83 -12.35
C LEU A 550 -18.19 -7.19 -13.07
N GLY A 551 -18.36 -7.42 -14.38
CA GLY A 551 -19.40 -6.82 -15.21
C GLY A 551 -19.15 -5.37 -15.59
N LEU A 552 -17.97 -4.80 -15.28
CA LEU A 552 -17.64 -3.40 -15.55
C LEU A 552 -17.12 -3.22 -16.98
N THR A 553 -17.49 -2.12 -17.61
CA THR A 553 -16.83 -1.64 -18.84
C THR A 553 -15.48 -0.98 -18.51
N PRO A 554 -14.57 -0.78 -19.49
CA PRO A 554 -13.33 -0.04 -19.29
C PRO A 554 -13.54 1.36 -18.71
N ALA A 555 -14.57 2.08 -19.19
CA ALA A 555 -14.93 3.40 -18.66
C ALA A 555 -15.39 3.35 -17.20
N GLU A 556 -16.26 2.38 -16.83
CA GLU A 556 -16.69 2.19 -15.45
C GLU A 556 -15.51 1.82 -14.53
N ALA A 557 -14.58 0.99 -15.00
CA ALA A 557 -13.37 0.63 -14.26
C ALA A 557 -12.42 1.82 -14.09
N ALA A 558 -12.20 2.61 -15.14
CA ALA A 558 -11.41 3.84 -15.10
C ALA A 558 -11.99 4.85 -14.09
N ARG A 559 -13.32 5.06 -14.09
CA ARG A 559 -13.99 5.95 -13.12
C ARG A 559 -13.80 5.50 -11.67
N ARG A 560 -13.88 4.19 -11.39
CA ARG A 560 -13.63 3.67 -10.03
C ARG A 560 -12.22 3.97 -9.52
N ARG A 561 -11.26 4.09 -10.44
CA ARG A 561 -9.87 4.46 -10.14
C ARG A 561 -9.65 5.98 -10.11
N GLY A 562 -10.67 6.79 -10.38
CA GLY A 562 -10.58 8.23 -10.45
C GLY A 562 -10.00 8.76 -11.78
N LEU A 563 -9.93 7.92 -12.82
CA LEU A 563 -9.48 8.26 -14.17
C LEU A 563 -10.69 8.71 -15.02
N ASP A 564 -11.26 9.85 -14.69
CA ASP A 564 -12.55 10.27 -15.24
C ASP A 564 -12.45 10.81 -16.64
N GLU A 565 -11.36 11.50 -16.96
CA GLU A 565 -11.12 12.04 -18.30
C GLU A 565 -10.85 10.88 -19.28
N ALA A 566 -10.07 9.88 -18.86
CA ALA A 566 -9.88 8.68 -19.66
C ALA A 566 -11.19 7.88 -19.84
N ALA A 567 -12.02 7.79 -18.79
CA ALA A 567 -13.34 7.18 -18.88
C ALA A 567 -14.26 7.92 -19.86
N ASP A 568 -14.24 9.26 -19.84
CA ASP A 568 -15.02 10.08 -20.79
C ASP A 568 -14.58 9.84 -22.24
N VAL A 569 -13.28 9.72 -22.50
CA VAL A 569 -12.74 9.37 -23.82
C VAL A 569 -13.21 7.98 -24.27
N ILE A 570 -13.19 7.01 -23.37
CA ILE A 570 -13.65 5.64 -23.68
C ILE A 570 -15.17 5.62 -23.98
N GLU A 571 -15.98 6.34 -23.22
CA GLU A 571 -17.43 6.44 -23.47
C GLU A 571 -17.77 7.13 -24.79
N GLU A 572 -16.99 8.15 -25.18
CA GLU A 572 -17.18 8.81 -26.47
C GLU A 572 -16.97 7.87 -27.66
N ALA A 573 -16.12 6.88 -27.53
CA ALA A 573 -15.88 5.88 -28.57
C ALA A 573 -17.06 4.89 -28.73
N VAL A 574 -17.98 4.82 -27.76
CA VAL A 574 -19.19 3.98 -27.81
C VAL A 574 -20.37 4.74 -28.42
N ALA A 575 -20.36 6.08 -28.37
CA ALA A 575 -21.45 6.96 -28.82
C ALA A 575 -21.40 7.26 -30.31
#